data_877c464071915da43ba39e54f2630866
#
_entry.id   877c464071915da43ba39e54f2630866
#
_cell.length_a   1.000
_cell.length_b   1.000
_cell.length_c   1.000
_cell.angle_alpha   90.00
_cell.angle_beta   90.00
_cell.angle_gamma   90.00
#
_symmetry.space_group_name_H-M   'P 1'
#
loop_
_entity.id
_entity.type
_entity.pdbx_description
1 polymer ?
#
loop_
_entity_poly.entity_id
_entity_poly.type
_entity_poly.pdbx_seq_one_letter_code
_entity_poly.pdbx_strand_id
1 'polypeptide(L)'
;HLDRDFSEVDDLAATEPERLEQMIKLWWSEAEAHNVLPLDDRFGPRFAENAARFHGARTKFTFHAGMGHVPTDVAPDVRSRSYTIEAHVEIEEAGASGVLISHGDATSGYSLYIKDGFLVHDLNVGGGHELVTSSRKVAAGAHRLGVHVERLLRKEPPAKGARTGVSEYTLTIDGEPVGSMQTQL
;
A
#
# COMPACT_ATOMS: atom_id res chain seq x y z
N HIS A 1 -11.55 35.14 -15.17
CA HIS A 1 -12.82 35.39 -15.90
C HIS A 1 -12.97 34.37 -17.03
N LEU A 2 -13.53 33.22 -16.74
CA LEU A 2 -13.51 32.03 -17.61
C LEU A 2 -14.07 32.25 -19.02
N ASP A 3 -15.06 33.17 -19.19
CA ASP A 3 -15.61 33.45 -20.53
C ASP A 3 -14.64 34.23 -21.43
N ARG A 4 -13.64 34.89 -20.85
CA ARG A 4 -12.64 35.70 -21.59
C ARG A 4 -11.28 35.07 -21.60
N ASP A 5 -10.93 34.39 -20.54
CA ASP A 5 -9.65 33.73 -20.32
C ASP A 5 -9.89 32.37 -19.66
N PHE A 6 -10.24 31.37 -20.47
CA PHE A 6 -10.50 30.00 -20.02
C PHE A 6 -9.28 29.35 -19.37
N SER A 7 -8.10 29.73 -19.78
CA SER A 7 -6.82 29.19 -19.28
C SER A 7 -6.30 29.89 -18.03
N GLU A 8 -7.03 30.91 -17.52
CA GLU A 8 -6.70 31.68 -16.32
C GLU A 8 -5.26 32.25 -16.34
N VAL A 9 -4.80 32.72 -17.49
CA VAL A 9 -3.45 33.29 -17.66
C VAL A 9 -3.36 34.72 -17.12
N ASP A 10 -4.47 35.48 -17.21
CA ASP A 10 -4.53 36.88 -16.79
C ASP A 10 -5.01 36.99 -15.33
N ASP A 11 -4.10 37.26 -14.39
CA ASP A 11 -4.43 37.54 -12.99
C ASP A 11 -5.11 38.88 -12.82
N LEU A 12 -6.37 38.88 -12.42
CA LEU A 12 -7.19 40.07 -12.22
C LEU A 12 -7.11 40.63 -10.76
N ALA A 13 -6.35 40.05 -9.87
CA ALA A 13 -6.30 40.42 -8.46
C ALA A 13 -5.94 41.92 -8.27
N ALA A 14 -5.01 42.43 -9.05
CA ALA A 14 -4.58 43.84 -9.00
C ALA A 14 -5.57 44.81 -9.64
N THR A 15 -6.34 44.36 -10.64
CA THR A 15 -7.28 45.19 -11.37
C THR A 15 -8.70 45.19 -10.81
N GLU A 16 -9.06 44.13 -10.07
CA GLU A 16 -10.36 43.95 -9.41
C GLU A 16 -10.24 43.68 -7.90
N PRO A 17 -9.60 44.56 -7.12
CA PRO A 17 -9.31 44.28 -5.70
C PRO A 17 -10.57 44.13 -4.84
N GLU A 18 -11.63 44.88 -5.12
CA GLU A 18 -12.91 44.76 -4.37
C GLU A 18 -13.56 43.39 -4.59
N ARG A 19 -13.49 42.89 -5.81
CA ARG A 19 -14.01 41.55 -6.13
C ARG A 19 -13.21 40.46 -5.45
N LEU A 20 -11.91 40.58 -5.45
CA LEU A 20 -11.01 39.66 -4.74
C LEU A 20 -11.37 39.61 -3.25
N GLU A 21 -11.56 40.77 -2.60
CA GLU A 21 -11.93 40.85 -1.18
C GLU A 21 -13.28 40.17 -0.89
N GLN A 22 -14.28 40.38 -1.77
CA GLN A 22 -15.58 39.72 -1.65
C GLN A 22 -15.45 38.20 -1.78
N MET A 23 -14.65 37.69 -2.72
CA MET A 23 -14.43 36.28 -2.93
C MET A 23 -13.67 35.64 -1.75
N ILE A 24 -12.69 36.34 -1.18
CA ILE A 24 -11.99 35.89 0.02
C ILE A 24 -12.95 35.76 1.20
N LYS A 25 -13.79 36.75 1.45
CA LYS A 25 -14.81 36.72 2.52
C LYS A 25 -15.80 35.56 2.34
N LEU A 26 -16.27 35.38 1.10
CA LEU A 26 -17.15 34.27 0.77
C LEU A 26 -16.46 32.93 1.02
N TRP A 27 -15.21 32.77 0.56
CA TRP A 27 -14.46 31.54 0.78
C TRP A 27 -14.34 31.16 2.27
N TRP A 28 -13.99 32.11 3.11
CA TRP A 28 -13.89 31.87 4.56
C TRP A 28 -15.23 31.48 5.17
N SER A 29 -16.32 32.13 4.76
CA SER A 29 -17.67 31.80 5.21
C SER A 29 -18.06 30.38 4.84
N GLU A 30 -17.81 29.98 3.61
CA GLU A 30 -18.10 28.63 3.10
C GLU A 30 -17.20 27.59 3.78
N ALA A 31 -15.91 27.89 3.96
CA ALA A 31 -14.96 27.01 4.60
C ALA A 31 -15.36 26.70 6.07
N GLU A 32 -15.87 27.70 6.78
CA GLU A 32 -16.39 27.51 8.15
C GLU A 32 -17.68 26.69 8.15
N ALA A 33 -18.64 27.06 7.28
CA ALA A 33 -19.93 26.37 7.19
C ALA A 33 -19.81 24.89 6.82
N HIS A 34 -18.79 24.54 6.01
CA HIS A 34 -18.60 23.18 5.49
C HIS A 34 -17.46 22.39 6.15
N ASN A 35 -16.97 22.82 7.32
CA ASN A 35 -15.93 22.14 8.09
C ASN A 35 -14.61 21.92 7.31
N VAL A 36 -14.23 22.87 6.47
CA VAL A 36 -12.96 22.83 5.73
C VAL A 36 -11.78 23.23 6.62
N LEU A 37 -12.04 24.00 7.66
CA LEU A 37 -11.03 24.47 8.61
C LEU A 37 -10.79 23.50 9.77
N PRO A 38 -9.54 23.43 10.32
CA PRO A 38 -8.35 24.15 9.87
C PRO A 38 -7.77 23.60 8.59
N LEU A 39 -7.20 24.46 7.75
CA LEU A 39 -6.42 24.05 6.59
C LEU A 39 -5.11 23.40 7.06
N ASP A 40 -4.72 22.32 6.39
CA ASP A 40 -3.46 21.62 6.65
C ASP A 40 -2.74 21.31 5.34
N ASP A 41 -1.67 22.03 5.05
CA ASP A 41 -0.81 21.87 3.90
C ASP A 41 0.43 20.99 4.17
N ARG A 42 0.55 20.49 5.41
CA ARG A 42 1.67 19.64 5.84
C ARG A 42 1.53 18.24 5.24
N PHE A 43 2.17 17.98 4.11
CA PHE A 43 2.07 16.68 3.45
C PHE A 43 2.54 15.50 4.32
N GLY A 44 3.79 15.50 4.74
CA GLY A 44 4.37 14.41 5.53
C GLY A 44 3.74 14.19 6.91
N PRO A 45 3.69 15.24 7.78
CA PRO A 45 3.08 15.14 9.10
C PRO A 45 1.61 14.69 9.06
N ARG A 46 0.82 15.16 8.10
CA ARG A 46 -0.58 14.76 7.95
C ARG A 46 -0.74 13.26 7.72
N PHE A 47 0.09 12.66 6.88
CA PHE A 47 0.08 11.21 6.69
C PHE A 47 0.48 10.44 7.95
N ALA A 48 1.51 10.91 8.66
CA ALA A 48 1.95 10.29 9.91
C ALA A 48 0.90 10.38 11.02
N GLU A 49 0.24 11.52 11.17
CA GLU A 49 -0.85 11.73 12.13
C GLU A 49 -2.07 10.87 11.79
N ASN A 50 -2.45 10.77 10.52
CA ASN A 50 -3.53 9.90 10.09
C ASN A 50 -3.20 8.43 10.33
N ALA A 51 -2.00 7.97 10.00
CA ALA A 51 -1.57 6.62 10.29
C ALA A 51 -1.65 6.31 11.80
N ALA A 52 -1.17 7.21 12.66
CA ALA A 52 -1.28 7.09 14.11
C ALA A 52 -2.75 7.06 14.58
N ARG A 53 -3.62 7.86 13.98
CA ARG A 53 -5.04 7.93 14.30
C ARG A 53 -5.79 6.65 13.93
N PHE A 54 -5.53 6.07 12.73
CA PHE A 54 -6.26 4.90 12.23
C PHE A 54 -5.68 3.59 12.73
N HIS A 55 -4.37 3.50 12.90
CA HIS A 55 -3.71 2.26 13.31
C HIS A 55 -3.38 2.23 14.79
N GLY A 56 -3.04 3.37 15.42
CA GLY A 56 -2.60 3.41 16.80
C GLY A 56 -1.42 2.45 17.03
N ALA A 57 -1.51 1.64 18.08
CA ALA A 57 -0.55 0.58 18.38
C ALA A 57 -0.92 -0.78 17.75
N ARG A 58 -1.83 -0.81 16.76
CA ARG A 58 -2.28 -2.05 16.16
C ARG A 58 -1.15 -2.70 15.36
N THR A 59 -0.84 -3.95 15.70
CA THR A 59 0.17 -4.76 15.02
C THR A 59 -0.43 -5.94 14.25
N LYS A 60 -1.75 -6.18 14.39
CA LYS A 60 -2.48 -7.24 13.72
C LYS A 60 -3.71 -6.69 13.02
N PHE A 61 -3.87 -7.07 11.76
CA PHE A 61 -5.01 -6.73 10.92
C PHE A 61 -5.64 -8.02 10.42
N THR A 62 -6.97 -8.08 10.40
CA THR A 62 -7.72 -9.24 9.92
C THR A 62 -8.63 -8.78 8.79
N PHE A 63 -8.57 -9.48 7.68
CA PHE A 63 -9.42 -9.29 6.51
C PHE A 63 -10.22 -10.55 6.26
N HIS A 64 -11.40 -10.42 5.71
CA HIS A 64 -12.29 -11.54 5.43
C HIS A 64 -12.60 -11.62 3.94
N ALA A 65 -12.89 -12.82 3.47
CA ALA A 65 -13.35 -13.02 2.10
C ALA A 65 -14.56 -12.11 1.79
N GLY A 66 -14.60 -11.57 0.58
CA GLY A 66 -15.67 -10.67 0.14
C GLY A 66 -15.54 -9.22 0.63
N MET A 67 -14.51 -8.87 1.39
CA MET A 67 -14.20 -7.46 1.67
C MET A 67 -13.81 -6.75 0.38
N GLY A 68 -14.33 -5.52 0.22
CA GLY A 68 -13.97 -4.66 -0.90
C GLY A 68 -12.58 -4.03 -0.72
N HIS A 69 -12.28 -3.07 -1.60
CA HIS A 69 -11.03 -2.30 -1.53
C HIS A 69 -10.85 -1.62 -0.17
N VAL A 70 -9.67 -1.77 0.40
CA VAL A 70 -9.26 -1.09 1.64
C VAL A 70 -8.39 0.10 1.26
N PRO A 71 -8.81 1.34 1.57
CA PRO A 71 -8.02 2.53 1.27
C PRO A 71 -6.65 2.50 1.94
N THR A 72 -5.65 3.09 1.27
CA THR A 72 -4.25 3.12 1.75
C THR A 72 -4.10 3.67 3.17
N ASP A 73 -4.92 4.66 3.54
CA ASP A 73 -4.84 5.32 4.85
C ASP A 73 -5.24 4.40 6.01
N VAL A 74 -6.00 3.34 5.75
CA VAL A 74 -6.44 2.36 6.76
C VAL A 74 -5.83 0.98 6.54
N ALA A 75 -5.15 0.75 5.42
CA ALA A 75 -4.40 -0.47 5.13
C ALA A 75 -3.12 -0.55 5.99
N PRO A 76 -2.66 -1.77 6.37
CA PRO A 76 -1.41 -1.92 7.11
C PRO A 76 -0.24 -1.30 6.37
N ASP A 77 0.53 -0.45 7.03
CA ASP A 77 1.79 0.05 6.48
C ASP A 77 2.90 -0.98 6.68
N VAL A 78 3.24 -1.71 5.63
CA VAL A 78 4.29 -2.74 5.62
C VAL A 78 5.62 -2.24 5.07
N ARG A 79 5.70 -0.98 4.66
CA ARG A 79 6.90 -0.39 4.06
C ARG A 79 8.04 -0.36 5.07
N SER A 80 9.20 -0.85 4.63
CA SER A 80 10.43 -0.85 5.45
C SER A 80 10.31 -1.57 6.80
N ARG A 81 9.50 -2.61 6.88
CA ARG A 81 9.23 -3.40 8.10
C ARG A 81 9.30 -4.89 7.82
N SER A 82 9.57 -5.66 8.88
CA SER A 82 9.29 -7.08 8.88
C SER A 82 7.82 -7.32 9.17
N TYR A 83 7.19 -8.27 8.47
CA TYR A 83 5.78 -8.60 8.64
C TYR A 83 5.48 -10.03 8.20
N THR A 84 4.32 -10.52 8.57
CA THR A 84 3.81 -11.82 8.12
C THR A 84 2.40 -11.64 7.58
N ILE A 85 2.14 -12.26 6.44
CA ILE A 85 0.78 -12.45 5.91
C ILE A 85 0.45 -13.92 6.07
N GLU A 86 -0.74 -14.22 6.59
CA GLU A 86 -1.26 -15.57 6.74
C GLU A 86 -2.71 -15.61 6.27
N ALA A 87 -3.02 -16.54 5.38
CA ALA A 87 -4.35 -16.78 4.86
C ALA A 87 -4.83 -18.19 5.26
N HIS A 88 -6.01 -18.28 5.88
CA HIS A 88 -6.71 -19.52 6.14
C HIS A 88 -7.65 -19.78 4.97
N VAL A 89 -7.46 -20.85 4.27
CA VAL A 89 -8.16 -21.15 3.02
C VAL A 89 -8.69 -22.57 3.01
N GLU A 90 -9.77 -22.78 2.26
CA GLU A 90 -10.27 -24.10 1.87
C GLU A 90 -10.06 -24.26 0.37
N ILE A 91 -9.29 -25.26 -0.04
CA ILE A 91 -8.99 -25.57 -1.43
C ILE A 91 -9.90 -26.71 -1.87
N GLU A 92 -10.84 -26.44 -2.78
CA GLU A 92 -11.81 -27.43 -3.23
C GLU A 92 -11.16 -28.53 -4.07
N GLU A 93 -10.20 -28.17 -4.94
CA GLU A 93 -9.52 -29.12 -5.82
C GLU A 93 -8.02 -28.82 -5.97
N ALA A 94 -7.24 -29.85 -6.20
CA ALA A 94 -5.81 -29.70 -6.47
C ALA A 94 -5.57 -28.95 -7.79
N GLY A 95 -4.64 -27.98 -7.79
CA GLY A 95 -4.36 -27.15 -8.96
C GLY A 95 -5.20 -25.87 -9.02
N ALA A 96 -6.00 -25.57 -8.01
CA ALA A 96 -6.74 -24.33 -7.91
C ALA A 96 -5.84 -23.09 -8.12
N SER A 97 -6.42 -22.00 -8.60
CA SER A 97 -5.76 -20.72 -8.78
C SER A 97 -6.64 -19.60 -8.24
N GLY A 98 -6.03 -18.60 -7.59
CA GLY A 98 -6.77 -17.47 -7.03
C GLY A 98 -5.88 -16.56 -6.22
N VAL A 99 -6.29 -15.28 -6.08
CA VAL A 99 -5.59 -14.28 -5.29
C VAL A 99 -6.06 -14.34 -3.84
N LEU A 100 -5.11 -14.39 -2.90
CA LEU A 100 -5.37 -14.36 -1.47
C LEU A 100 -5.40 -12.91 -0.96
N ILE A 101 -4.39 -12.12 -1.35
CA ILE A 101 -4.30 -10.69 -1.04
C ILE A 101 -3.44 -9.99 -2.08
N SER A 102 -3.78 -8.74 -2.38
CA SER A 102 -2.92 -7.84 -3.15
C SER A 102 -2.91 -6.46 -2.53
N HIS A 103 -1.78 -5.77 -2.64
CA HIS A 103 -1.59 -4.40 -2.16
C HIS A 103 -0.69 -3.63 -3.13
N GLY A 104 -1.10 -2.42 -3.47
CA GLY A 104 -0.37 -1.56 -4.39
C GLY A 104 -1.08 -1.35 -5.72
N ASP A 105 -0.30 -1.03 -6.73
CA ASP A 105 -0.77 -0.73 -8.09
C ASP A 105 0.17 -1.33 -9.16
N ALA A 106 0.01 -0.90 -10.41
CA ALA A 106 0.83 -1.38 -11.53
C ALA A 106 2.32 -1.02 -11.41
N THR A 107 2.68 -0.07 -10.55
CA THR A 107 4.07 0.39 -10.40
C THR A 107 4.78 -0.18 -9.19
N SER A 108 4.06 -0.43 -8.10
CA SER A 108 4.67 -0.92 -6.86
C SER A 108 3.65 -1.63 -5.99
N GLY A 109 4.08 -2.69 -5.35
CA GLY A 109 3.22 -3.44 -4.44
C GLY A 109 3.59 -4.91 -4.34
N TYR A 110 2.68 -5.70 -3.81
CA TYR A 110 2.85 -7.14 -3.72
C TYR A 110 1.53 -7.88 -3.88
N SER A 111 1.62 -9.14 -4.23
CA SER A 111 0.48 -10.07 -4.19
C SER A 111 0.90 -11.44 -3.67
N LEU A 112 0.00 -12.07 -2.92
CA LEU A 112 0.09 -13.46 -2.51
C LEU A 112 -1.07 -14.20 -3.16
N TYR A 113 -0.78 -15.23 -3.95
CA TYR A 113 -1.78 -15.94 -4.72
C TYR A 113 -1.40 -17.41 -4.93
N ILE A 114 -2.36 -18.21 -5.38
CA ILE A 114 -2.12 -19.57 -5.87
C ILE A 114 -2.22 -19.53 -7.39
N LYS A 115 -1.27 -20.17 -8.07
CA LYS A 115 -1.27 -20.36 -9.51
C LYS A 115 -0.95 -21.82 -9.85
N ASP A 116 -1.87 -22.47 -10.55
CA ASP A 116 -1.74 -23.89 -10.93
C ASP A 116 -1.41 -24.82 -9.74
N GLY A 117 -1.95 -24.46 -8.56
CA GLY A 117 -1.74 -25.12 -7.28
C GLY A 117 -0.48 -24.67 -6.52
N PHE A 118 0.40 -23.88 -7.07
CA PHE A 118 1.57 -23.37 -6.35
C PHE A 118 1.27 -22.04 -5.64
N LEU A 119 1.75 -21.92 -4.40
CA LEU A 119 1.73 -20.64 -3.68
C LEU A 119 2.82 -19.73 -4.26
N VAL A 120 2.45 -18.50 -4.60
CA VAL A 120 3.35 -17.51 -5.20
C VAL A 120 3.24 -16.20 -4.45
N HIS A 121 4.37 -15.60 -4.14
CA HIS A 121 4.46 -14.20 -3.76
C HIS A 121 5.16 -13.42 -4.86
N ASP A 122 4.54 -12.35 -5.31
CA ASP A 122 5.04 -11.44 -6.34
C ASP A 122 5.26 -10.06 -5.72
N LEU A 123 6.49 -9.57 -5.80
CA LEU A 123 6.87 -8.23 -5.39
C LEU A 123 7.10 -7.38 -6.63
N ASN A 124 6.34 -6.31 -6.79
CA ASN A 124 6.50 -5.34 -7.87
C ASN A 124 7.23 -4.09 -7.34
N VAL A 125 8.38 -3.77 -7.95
CA VAL A 125 9.18 -2.59 -7.62
C VAL A 125 9.48 -1.80 -8.90
N GLY A 126 8.77 -0.69 -9.07
CA GLY A 126 8.93 0.16 -10.25
C GLY A 126 8.55 -0.52 -11.57
N GLY A 127 7.60 -1.45 -11.56
CA GLY A 127 7.21 -2.26 -12.71
C GLY A 127 8.09 -3.49 -12.96
N GLY A 128 9.13 -3.70 -12.16
CA GLY A 128 9.93 -4.94 -12.15
C GLY A 128 9.37 -5.94 -11.14
N HIS A 129 9.15 -7.18 -11.57
CA HIS A 129 8.57 -8.24 -10.76
C HIS A 129 9.63 -9.21 -10.25
N GLU A 130 9.64 -9.47 -8.95
CA GLU A 130 10.46 -10.48 -8.30
C GLU A 130 9.51 -11.51 -7.65
N LEU A 131 9.64 -12.78 -8.05
CA LEU A 131 8.71 -13.83 -7.64
C LEU A 131 9.41 -14.91 -6.83
N VAL A 132 8.73 -15.39 -5.78
CA VAL A 132 9.04 -16.66 -5.14
C VAL A 132 7.85 -17.59 -5.25
N THR A 133 8.13 -18.85 -5.63
CA THR A 133 7.12 -19.90 -5.81
C THR A 133 7.41 -21.05 -4.86
N SER A 134 6.37 -21.63 -4.30
CA SER A 134 6.50 -22.79 -3.41
C SER A 134 7.09 -23.99 -4.14
N SER A 135 7.90 -24.78 -3.45
CA SER A 135 8.53 -26.00 -3.97
C SER A 135 7.55 -27.17 -4.17
N ARG A 136 6.37 -27.06 -3.59
CA ARG A 136 5.29 -28.06 -3.72
C ARG A 136 3.94 -27.38 -3.91
N LYS A 137 3.01 -28.10 -4.50
CA LYS A 137 1.62 -27.65 -4.66
C LYS A 137 0.88 -27.68 -3.31
N VAL A 138 -0.09 -26.80 -3.17
CA VAL A 138 -1.11 -26.84 -2.13
C VAL A 138 -2.09 -27.95 -2.50
N ALA A 139 -2.36 -28.85 -1.57
CA ALA A 139 -3.33 -29.92 -1.76
C ALA A 139 -4.77 -29.40 -1.67
N ALA A 140 -5.76 -30.24 -1.95
CA ALA A 140 -7.15 -29.97 -1.58
C ALA A 140 -7.32 -30.08 -0.06
N GLY A 141 -8.22 -29.26 0.51
CA GLY A 141 -8.53 -29.20 1.93
C GLY A 141 -8.21 -27.88 2.59
N ALA A 142 -8.31 -27.82 3.90
CA ALA A 142 -8.03 -26.66 4.71
C ALA A 142 -6.53 -26.44 4.89
N HIS A 143 -6.04 -25.24 4.57
CA HIS A 143 -4.64 -24.89 4.67
C HIS A 143 -4.41 -23.50 5.29
N ARG A 144 -3.24 -23.33 5.87
CA ARG A 144 -2.69 -22.08 6.31
C ARG A 144 -1.51 -21.70 5.42
N LEU A 145 -1.74 -20.74 4.52
CA LEU A 145 -0.78 -20.28 3.54
C LEU A 145 -0.19 -18.95 3.97
N GLY A 146 1.11 -18.77 3.85
CA GLY A 146 1.73 -17.54 4.34
C GLY A 146 2.97 -17.10 3.60
N VAL A 147 3.33 -15.84 3.83
CA VAL A 147 4.65 -15.29 3.55
C VAL A 147 5.14 -14.54 4.78
N HIS A 148 6.34 -14.86 5.22
CA HIS A 148 7.11 -14.10 6.20
C HIS A 148 8.11 -13.23 5.48
N VAL A 149 8.11 -11.94 5.80
CA VAL A 149 9.03 -10.96 5.23
C VAL A 149 9.90 -10.43 6.35
N GLU A 150 11.18 -10.71 6.28
CA GLU A 150 12.16 -10.19 7.22
C GLU A 150 13.02 -9.11 6.58
N ARG A 151 13.00 -7.91 7.17
CA ARG A 151 13.90 -6.84 6.77
C ARG A 151 15.26 -7.03 7.41
N LEU A 152 16.26 -7.29 6.59
CA LEU A 152 17.62 -7.47 7.04
C LEU A 152 18.32 -6.10 7.16
N LEU A 153 18.88 -5.83 8.35
CA LEU A 153 19.68 -4.62 8.57
C LEU A 153 21.07 -4.82 7.95
N ARG A 154 21.47 -3.92 7.07
CA ARG A 154 22.84 -3.90 6.56
C ARG A 154 23.78 -3.43 7.67
N LYS A 155 24.91 -4.12 7.84
CA LYS A 155 25.98 -3.73 8.75
C LYS A 155 26.82 -2.57 8.22
N GLU A 156 26.83 -2.37 6.90
CA GLU A 156 27.60 -1.32 6.22
C GLU A 156 26.67 -0.42 5.41
N PRO A 157 26.99 0.89 5.32
CA PRO A 157 26.22 1.79 4.47
C PRO A 157 26.33 1.35 2.99
N PRO A 158 25.24 1.42 2.23
CA PRO A 158 25.25 1.04 0.82
C PRO A 158 26.16 1.98 0.01
N ALA A 159 26.76 1.47 -1.06
CA ALA A 159 27.46 2.30 -2.03
C ALA A 159 26.52 3.36 -2.61
N LYS A 160 27.07 4.51 -3.01
CA LYS A 160 26.29 5.60 -3.60
C LYS A 160 25.47 5.09 -4.80
N GLY A 161 24.13 5.24 -4.72
CA GLY A 161 23.19 4.77 -5.73
C GLY A 161 22.74 3.31 -5.60
N ALA A 162 23.24 2.56 -4.63
CA ALA A 162 22.75 1.22 -4.34
C ALA A 162 21.44 1.27 -3.53
N ARG A 163 20.55 0.29 -3.76
CA ARG A 163 19.33 0.11 -2.96
C ARG A 163 19.67 -0.12 -1.49
N THR A 164 18.93 0.50 -0.58
CA THR A 164 19.31 0.58 0.84
C THR A 164 18.83 -0.57 1.70
N GLY A 165 17.81 -1.31 1.24
CA GLY A 165 17.19 -2.41 1.99
C GLY A 165 17.50 -3.78 1.39
N VAL A 166 17.61 -4.78 2.24
CA VAL A 166 17.56 -6.19 1.85
C VAL A 166 16.41 -6.80 2.64
N SER A 167 15.55 -7.54 1.96
CA SER A 167 14.47 -8.29 2.62
C SER A 167 14.52 -9.74 2.18
N GLU A 168 14.24 -10.63 3.12
CA GLU A 168 14.06 -12.05 2.88
C GLU A 168 12.58 -12.40 2.95
N TYR A 169 12.11 -13.14 1.97
CA TYR A 169 10.74 -13.61 1.83
C TYR A 169 10.73 -15.11 1.96
N THR A 170 9.97 -15.64 2.89
CA THR A 170 9.81 -17.09 3.11
C THR A 170 8.34 -17.47 2.97
N LEU A 171 8.02 -18.28 1.97
CA LEU A 171 6.69 -18.88 1.80
C LEU A 171 6.48 -20.04 2.77
N THR A 172 5.28 -20.15 3.32
CA THR A 172 4.90 -21.27 4.19
C THR A 172 3.56 -21.90 3.77
N ILE A 173 3.48 -23.22 3.88
CA ILE A 173 2.24 -24.00 3.78
C ILE A 173 2.13 -24.79 5.09
N ASP A 174 1.08 -24.53 5.87
CA ASP A 174 0.81 -25.16 7.18
C ASP A 174 1.96 -24.99 8.19
N GLY A 175 2.67 -23.87 8.09
CA GLY A 175 3.81 -23.54 8.93
C GLY A 175 5.16 -24.06 8.42
N GLU A 176 5.18 -24.92 7.40
CA GLU A 176 6.41 -25.46 6.82
C GLU A 176 6.94 -24.53 5.73
N PRO A 177 8.23 -24.14 5.76
CA PRO A 177 8.86 -23.37 4.70
C PRO A 177 8.86 -24.14 3.36
N VAL A 178 8.41 -23.47 2.30
CA VAL A 178 8.27 -24.08 0.96
C VAL A 178 8.91 -23.27 -0.15
N GLY A 179 9.59 -22.20 0.17
CA GLY A 179 10.31 -21.37 -0.80
C GLY A 179 10.80 -20.10 -0.16
N SER A 180 11.92 -19.58 -0.66
CA SER A 180 12.44 -18.28 -0.20
C SER A 180 13.11 -17.50 -1.33
N MET A 181 13.15 -16.18 -1.17
CA MET A 181 13.94 -15.29 -2.01
C MET A 181 14.51 -14.15 -1.18
N GLN A 182 15.61 -13.58 -1.63
CA GLN A 182 16.10 -12.30 -1.11
C GLN A 182 16.03 -11.25 -2.21
N THR A 183 15.58 -10.05 -1.86
CA THR A 183 15.54 -8.92 -2.78
C THR A 183 16.22 -7.71 -2.18
N GLN A 184 16.73 -6.84 -3.04
CA GLN A 184 17.28 -5.54 -2.66
C GLN A 184 16.26 -4.45 -3.00
N LEU A 185 15.72 -3.82 -2.00
CA LEU A 185 14.75 -2.71 -2.09
C LEU A 185 15.41 -1.35 -1.92
#